data_9ae07de0babca59fc7375eec9d444279
#
_entry.id   9ae07de0babca59fc7375eec9d444279
#
_cell.length_a   1.000
_cell.length_b   1.000
_cell.length_c   1.000
_cell.angle_alpha   90.00
_cell.angle_beta   90.00
_cell.angle_gamma   90.00
#
_symmetry.space_group_name_H-M   'P 1'
#
loop_
_entity.id
_entity.type
_entity.pdbx_description
1 polymer ?
#
loop_
_entity_poly.entity_id
_entity_poly.type
_entity_poly.pdbx_seq_one_letter_code
_entity_poly.pdbx_strand_id
1 'polypeptide(L)'
;MTPFALEYANQFRPEPAPALTSAEYTAVFNEVKSLGIANSTAATADQKLIGRFWNGAIQNYWNEITQTAVQAHHLTTAQSARAFALLNLTFADEVIAFYDAKYTYKFWRPVTAIRTAATDGNDQTAADPNWLPQSGNTAADPSYPGAHATISAGGAFVLSSVFGDKPLHLNVTSEVLPGVVRSFDSFADVEKEASLSRIYAGQHFRSDENAGESLGSAVADFVIDKFPTRFHGRDDDEGDREGRDH
;
A
#
# COMPACT_ATOMS: atom_id res chain seq x y z
N MET A 1 -16.50 -8.85 -10.11
CA MET A 1 -16.53 -7.41 -10.43
C MET A 1 -15.68 -7.21 -11.67
N THR A 2 -16.06 -6.34 -12.60
CA THR A 2 -15.29 -6.09 -13.82
C THR A 2 -14.28 -4.99 -13.56
N PRO A 3 -12.98 -5.19 -13.82
CA PRO A 3 -11.97 -4.16 -13.68
C PRO A 3 -12.15 -3.03 -14.72
N PHE A 4 -11.49 -1.90 -14.49
CA PHE A 4 -11.46 -0.76 -15.42
C PHE A 4 -10.37 -0.89 -16.49
N ALA A 5 -9.16 -1.28 -16.09
CA ALA A 5 -8.01 -1.42 -16.97
C ALA A 5 -7.57 -2.88 -17.11
N LEU A 6 -7.54 -3.64 -16.01
CA LEU A 6 -7.18 -5.05 -16.03
C LEU A 6 -8.11 -5.85 -16.93
N GLU A 7 -7.60 -6.87 -17.60
CA GLU A 7 -8.42 -7.77 -18.42
C GLU A 7 -9.21 -8.77 -17.55
N TYR A 8 -8.59 -9.22 -16.44
CA TYR A 8 -9.21 -10.13 -15.47
C TYR A 8 -8.59 -9.96 -14.08
N ALA A 9 -9.32 -10.34 -13.05
CA ALA A 9 -8.97 -10.10 -11.65
C ALA A 9 -7.63 -10.76 -11.21
N ASN A 10 -7.26 -11.88 -11.79
CA ASN A 10 -6.06 -12.65 -11.44
C ASN A 10 -4.86 -12.38 -12.36
N GLN A 11 -4.88 -11.29 -13.13
CA GLN A 11 -3.83 -10.96 -14.11
C GLN A 11 -2.44 -10.85 -13.48
N PHE A 12 -2.35 -10.26 -12.30
CA PHE A 12 -1.12 -10.06 -11.53
C PHE A 12 -1.16 -10.79 -10.17
N ARG A 13 -1.96 -11.87 -10.06
CA ARG A 13 -2.04 -12.61 -8.79
C ARG A 13 -0.65 -13.06 -8.35
N PRO A 14 -0.20 -12.70 -7.14
CA PRO A 14 1.10 -13.12 -6.65
C PRO A 14 1.16 -14.64 -6.44
N GLU A 15 2.37 -15.17 -6.34
CA GLU A 15 2.59 -16.57 -5.94
C GLU A 15 1.95 -16.85 -4.56
N PRO A 16 1.66 -18.11 -4.21
CA PRO A 16 1.10 -18.45 -2.90
C PRO A 16 1.95 -17.94 -1.73
N ALA A 17 1.29 -17.67 -0.60
CA ALA A 17 1.97 -17.35 0.65
C ALA A 17 2.96 -18.46 1.06
N PRO A 18 4.01 -18.15 1.85
CA PRO A 18 4.99 -19.14 2.28
C PRO A 18 4.34 -20.35 2.97
N ALA A 19 4.87 -21.55 2.70
CA ALA A 19 4.41 -22.79 3.35
C ALA A 19 4.60 -22.67 4.87
N LEU A 20 3.63 -23.15 5.67
CA LEU A 20 3.64 -23.01 7.13
C LEU A 20 4.87 -23.62 7.81
N THR A 21 5.48 -24.62 7.18
CA THR A 21 6.69 -25.29 7.68
C THR A 21 8.00 -24.68 7.16
N SER A 22 7.92 -23.59 6.38
CA SER A 22 9.11 -22.95 5.81
C SER A 22 9.83 -22.04 6.81
N ALA A 23 11.13 -21.85 6.61
CA ALA A 23 11.91 -20.88 7.38
C ALA A 23 11.42 -19.44 7.16
N GLU A 24 10.93 -19.12 5.97
CA GLU A 24 10.35 -17.82 5.65
C GLU A 24 9.11 -17.56 6.50
N TYR A 25 8.16 -18.51 6.55
CA TYR A 25 6.98 -18.39 7.40
C TYR A 25 7.36 -18.24 8.87
N THR A 26 8.30 -19.04 9.36
CA THR A 26 8.82 -18.95 10.73
C THR A 26 9.31 -17.54 11.06
N ALA A 27 10.07 -16.93 10.15
CA ALA A 27 10.62 -15.59 10.34
C ALA A 27 9.52 -14.53 10.43
N VAL A 28 8.59 -14.50 9.46
CA VAL A 28 7.51 -13.48 9.44
C VAL A 28 6.48 -13.70 10.54
N PHE A 29 6.25 -14.96 10.97
CA PHE A 29 5.42 -15.29 12.12
C PHE A 29 6.01 -14.71 13.42
N ASN A 30 7.29 -14.97 13.69
CA ASN A 30 7.94 -14.51 14.92
C ASN A 30 8.10 -12.98 14.92
N GLU A 31 8.28 -12.35 13.76
CA GLU A 31 8.32 -10.89 13.63
C GLU A 31 7.00 -10.27 14.08
N VAL A 32 5.87 -10.63 13.46
CA VAL A 32 4.58 -10.05 13.82
C VAL A 32 4.14 -10.43 15.22
N LYS A 33 4.47 -11.64 15.67
CA LYS A 33 4.18 -12.09 17.04
C LYS A 33 4.82 -11.19 18.08
N SER A 34 6.06 -10.75 17.87
CA SER A 34 6.81 -9.91 18.80
C SER A 34 6.49 -8.42 18.67
N LEU A 35 6.40 -7.90 17.43
CA LEU A 35 6.20 -6.47 17.18
C LEU A 35 4.73 -6.05 17.23
N GLY A 36 3.83 -6.90 16.72
CA GLY A 36 2.41 -6.57 16.52
C GLY A 36 1.50 -6.86 17.71
N ILE A 37 2.02 -7.38 18.83
CA ILE A 37 1.22 -7.63 20.05
C ILE A 37 0.84 -6.33 20.75
N ALA A 38 -0.35 -6.27 21.36
CA ALA A 38 -0.93 -5.07 22.00
C ALA A 38 0.00 -4.36 22.98
N ASN A 39 0.77 -5.11 23.78
CA ASN A 39 1.71 -4.58 24.76
C ASN A 39 3.16 -4.95 24.42
N SER A 40 3.52 -4.88 23.13
CA SER A 40 4.87 -5.24 22.67
C SER A 40 5.95 -4.51 23.47
N THR A 41 6.92 -5.26 23.97
CA THR A 41 8.17 -4.71 24.54
C THR A 41 9.29 -4.68 23.51
N ALA A 42 9.12 -5.31 22.35
CA ALA A 42 10.06 -5.33 21.24
C ALA A 42 9.88 -4.12 20.30
N ALA A 43 8.63 -3.69 20.09
CA ALA A 43 8.34 -2.53 19.25
C ALA A 43 8.70 -1.21 19.95
N THR A 44 9.36 -0.31 19.22
CA THR A 44 9.65 1.06 19.69
C THR A 44 8.38 1.89 19.85
N ALA A 45 8.46 3.01 20.54
CA ALA A 45 7.33 3.94 20.68
C ALA A 45 6.84 4.46 19.30
N ASP A 46 7.77 4.74 18.38
CA ASP A 46 7.43 5.19 17.03
C ASP A 46 6.77 4.08 16.20
N GLN A 47 7.26 2.84 16.24
CA GLN A 47 6.62 1.71 15.57
C GLN A 47 5.18 1.49 16.06
N LYS A 48 4.93 1.65 17.36
CA LYS A 48 3.57 1.60 17.90
C LYS A 48 2.70 2.77 17.43
N LEU A 49 3.29 3.96 17.29
CA LEU A 49 2.62 5.12 16.74
C LEU A 49 2.27 4.89 15.26
N ILE A 50 3.21 4.41 14.46
CA ILE A 50 3.03 4.06 13.04
C ILE A 50 1.87 3.07 12.88
N GLY A 51 1.85 1.99 13.66
CA GLY A 51 0.78 0.97 13.60
C GLY A 51 -0.61 1.53 13.88
N ARG A 52 -0.73 2.56 14.72
CA ARG A 52 -2.01 3.25 14.98
C ARG A 52 -2.33 4.30 13.93
N PHE A 53 -1.32 5.04 13.46
CA PHE A 53 -1.48 6.15 12.52
C PHE A 53 -2.13 5.70 11.21
N TRP A 54 -1.65 4.62 10.62
CA TRP A 54 -2.13 4.09 9.34
C TRP A 54 -3.32 3.12 9.45
N ASN A 55 -4.03 3.09 10.59
CA ASN A 55 -5.13 2.15 10.80
C ASN A 55 -6.48 2.65 10.26
N GLY A 56 -6.48 3.73 9.49
CA GLY A 56 -7.62 4.27 8.76
C GLY A 56 -7.78 3.67 7.36
N ALA A 57 -8.69 4.21 6.58
CA ALA A 57 -8.93 3.83 5.20
C ALA A 57 -7.79 4.32 4.29
N ILE A 58 -6.91 3.43 3.88
CA ILE A 58 -5.64 3.75 3.21
C ILE A 58 -5.81 4.60 1.94
N GLN A 59 -6.88 4.39 1.16
CA GLN A 59 -7.18 5.18 -0.02
C GLN A 59 -7.46 6.66 0.31
N ASN A 60 -7.96 6.98 1.51
CA ASN A 60 -8.21 8.35 1.93
C ASN A 60 -6.89 9.10 2.11
N TYR A 61 -5.92 8.48 2.78
CA TYR A 61 -4.57 9.06 2.93
C TYR A 61 -3.95 9.40 1.57
N TRP A 62 -4.01 8.47 0.61
CA TRP A 62 -3.45 8.70 -0.72
C TRP A 62 -4.18 9.77 -1.52
N ASN A 63 -5.51 9.90 -1.34
CA ASN A 63 -6.25 11.01 -1.93
C ASN A 63 -5.88 12.36 -1.30
N GLU A 64 -5.66 12.44 0.02
CA GLU A 64 -5.18 13.66 0.71
C GLU A 64 -3.75 14.02 0.30
N ILE A 65 -2.86 13.03 0.17
CA ILE A 65 -1.50 13.22 -0.36
C ILE A 65 -1.56 13.79 -1.79
N THR A 66 -2.46 13.26 -2.63
CA THR A 66 -2.67 13.77 -3.99
C THR A 66 -3.16 15.21 -3.97
N GLN A 67 -4.08 15.60 -3.08
CA GLN A 67 -4.50 17.00 -2.93
C GLN A 67 -3.33 17.91 -2.58
N THR A 68 -2.48 17.48 -1.67
CA THR A 68 -1.27 18.23 -1.30
C THR A 68 -0.31 18.37 -2.49
N ALA A 69 -0.08 17.28 -3.22
CA ALA A 69 0.82 17.27 -4.37
C ALA A 69 0.31 18.16 -5.52
N VAL A 70 -0.98 18.08 -5.89
CA VAL A 70 -1.55 18.92 -6.97
C VAL A 70 -1.49 20.40 -6.63
N GLN A 71 -1.66 20.78 -5.36
CA GLN A 71 -1.53 22.15 -4.89
C GLN A 71 -0.07 22.63 -4.95
N ALA A 72 0.87 21.83 -4.45
CA ALA A 72 2.29 22.15 -4.42
C ALA A 72 2.89 22.30 -5.83
N HIS A 73 2.40 21.53 -6.80
CA HIS A 73 2.83 21.59 -8.20
C HIS A 73 1.99 22.55 -9.07
N HIS A 74 1.03 23.26 -8.49
CA HIS A 74 0.16 24.21 -9.19
C HIS A 74 -0.54 23.63 -10.43
N LEU A 75 -1.00 22.37 -10.35
CA LEU A 75 -1.66 21.73 -11.49
C LEU A 75 -2.97 22.43 -11.86
N THR A 76 -3.25 22.48 -13.15
CA THR A 76 -4.56 22.93 -13.64
C THR A 76 -5.66 21.97 -13.23
N THR A 77 -6.93 22.41 -13.29
CA THR A 77 -8.09 21.55 -12.99
C THR A 77 -8.09 20.26 -13.81
N ALA A 78 -7.75 20.34 -15.10
CA ALA A 78 -7.71 19.19 -15.99
C ALA A 78 -6.59 18.21 -15.60
N GLN A 79 -5.40 18.71 -15.25
CA GLN A 79 -4.28 17.90 -14.77
C GLN A 79 -4.60 17.25 -13.41
N SER A 80 -5.19 18.00 -12.48
CA SER A 80 -5.63 17.50 -11.18
C SER A 80 -6.67 16.40 -11.35
N ALA A 81 -7.72 16.63 -12.16
CA ALA A 81 -8.74 15.62 -12.43
C ALA A 81 -8.15 14.34 -13.02
N ARG A 82 -7.14 14.45 -13.89
CA ARG A 82 -6.43 13.30 -14.46
C ARG A 82 -5.63 12.54 -13.40
N ALA A 83 -4.90 13.24 -12.53
CA ALA A 83 -4.13 12.62 -11.44
C ALA A 83 -5.05 11.80 -10.50
N PHE A 84 -6.17 12.39 -10.07
CA PHE A 84 -7.16 11.69 -9.25
C PHE A 84 -7.83 10.53 -9.99
N ALA A 85 -8.11 10.67 -11.27
CA ALA A 85 -8.69 9.58 -12.07
C ALA A 85 -7.74 8.39 -12.16
N LEU A 86 -6.47 8.61 -12.49
CA LEU A 86 -5.47 7.54 -12.54
C LEU A 86 -5.32 6.84 -11.18
N LEU A 87 -5.16 7.62 -10.11
CA LEU A 87 -5.03 7.08 -8.77
C LEU A 87 -6.22 6.19 -8.41
N ASN A 88 -7.44 6.67 -8.58
CA ASN A 88 -8.62 5.94 -8.13
C ASN A 88 -9.04 4.80 -9.08
N LEU A 89 -8.71 4.86 -10.37
CA LEU A 89 -8.84 3.72 -11.29
C LEU A 89 -7.86 2.60 -10.90
N THR A 90 -6.61 2.97 -10.56
CA THR A 90 -5.62 2.02 -10.04
C THR A 90 -6.13 1.35 -8.77
N PHE A 91 -6.59 2.12 -7.78
CA PHE A 91 -7.14 1.57 -6.54
C PHE A 91 -8.33 0.65 -6.76
N ALA A 92 -9.22 0.98 -7.69
CA ALA A 92 -10.37 0.12 -8.00
C ALA A 92 -9.93 -1.24 -8.56
N ASP A 93 -8.94 -1.26 -9.45
CA ASP A 93 -8.42 -2.49 -10.04
C ASP A 93 -7.57 -3.29 -9.03
N GLU A 94 -6.80 -2.61 -8.18
CA GLU A 94 -6.07 -3.22 -7.06
C GLU A 94 -7.00 -3.92 -6.07
N VAL A 95 -8.13 -3.29 -5.71
CA VAL A 95 -9.14 -3.90 -4.84
C VAL A 95 -9.66 -5.20 -5.44
N ILE A 96 -9.93 -5.21 -6.74
CA ILE A 96 -10.38 -6.42 -7.45
C ILE A 96 -9.29 -7.50 -7.42
N ALA A 97 -8.03 -7.11 -7.69
CA ALA A 97 -6.91 -8.04 -7.78
C ALA A 97 -6.53 -8.63 -6.41
N PHE A 98 -6.42 -7.82 -5.36
CA PHE A 98 -6.06 -8.36 -4.05
C PHE A 98 -7.19 -9.20 -3.44
N TYR A 99 -8.46 -8.88 -3.65
CA TYR A 99 -9.54 -9.74 -3.18
C TYR A 99 -9.62 -11.05 -3.94
N ASP A 100 -9.32 -11.06 -5.23
CA ASP A 100 -9.17 -12.30 -5.98
C ASP A 100 -8.10 -13.20 -5.36
N ALA A 101 -6.91 -12.67 -5.08
CA ALA A 101 -5.84 -13.41 -4.44
C ALA A 101 -6.20 -13.85 -3.01
N LYS A 102 -6.76 -12.94 -2.18
CA LYS A 102 -7.17 -13.22 -0.81
C LYS A 102 -8.12 -14.41 -0.73
N TYR A 103 -9.16 -14.44 -1.54
CA TYR A 103 -10.15 -15.51 -1.53
C TYR A 103 -9.73 -16.77 -2.28
N THR A 104 -8.69 -16.67 -3.12
CA THR A 104 -8.04 -17.84 -3.72
C THR A 104 -7.19 -18.56 -2.68
N TYR A 105 -6.31 -17.85 -1.96
CA TYR A 105 -5.36 -18.45 -1.03
C TYR A 105 -5.93 -18.68 0.37
N LYS A 106 -6.87 -17.83 0.83
CA LYS A 106 -7.53 -17.90 2.14
C LYS A 106 -6.53 -18.03 3.30
N PHE A 107 -5.40 -17.32 3.19
CA PHE A 107 -4.36 -17.37 4.20
C PHE A 107 -4.84 -16.71 5.49
N TRP A 108 -4.55 -17.32 6.61
CA TRP A 108 -5.00 -16.88 7.93
C TRP A 108 -4.32 -15.59 8.40
N ARG A 109 -5.01 -14.85 9.26
CA ARG A 109 -4.48 -13.65 9.90
C ARG A 109 -3.52 -14.00 11.04
N PRO A 110 -2.55 -13.10 11.40
CA PRO A 110 -1.63 -13.33 12.51
C PRO A 110 -2.31 -13.76 13.80
N VAL A 111 -3.44 -13.17 14.15
CA VAL A 111 -4.18 -13.52 15.37
C VAL A 111 -4.63 -14.99 15.38
N THR A 112 -5.09 -15.51 14.25
CA THR A 112 -5.47 -16.92 14.14
C THR A 112 -4.23 -17.82 14.15
N ALA A 113 -3.25 -17.50 13.32
CA ALA A 113 -2.00 -18.24 13.21
C ALA A 113 -1.28 -18.38 14.57
N ILE A 114 -1.12 -17.26 15.27
CA ILE A 114 -0.37 -17.25 16.56
C ILE A 114 -1.13 -18.00 17.65
N ARG A 115 -2.45 -17.83 17.71
CA ARG A 115 -3.24 -18.54 18.74
C ARG A 115 -3.31 -20.04 18.52
N THR A 116 -3.22 -20.50 17.27
CA THR A 116 -3.37 -21.91 16.90
C THR A 116 -2.09 -22.53 16.33
N ALA A 117 -0.92 -21.93 16.55
CA ALA A 117 0.35 -22.38 15.98
C ALA A 117 0.68 -23.86 16.28
N ALA A 118 0.19 -24.41 17.39
CA ALA A 118 0.35 -25.83 17.67
C ALA A 118 -0.22 -26.78 16.59
N THR A 119 -0.99 -26.25 15.64
CA THR A 119 -1.62 -27.02 14.55
C THR A 119 -1.02 -26.75 13.16
N ASP A 120 0.02 -25.91 13.05
CA ASP A 120 0.61 -25.52 11.77
C ASP A 120 1.68 -26.49 11.24
N GLY A 121 2.10 -27.45 12.09
CA GLY A 121 3.12 -28.43 11.74
C GLY A 121 4.55 -27.88 11.73
N ASN A 122 4.79 -26.73 12.38
CA ASN A 122 6.08 -26.06 12.43
C ASN A 122 6.57 -25.92 13.89
N ASP A 123 7.55 -26.71 14.27
CA ASP A 123 8.13 -26.72 15.64
C ASP A 123 8.87 -25.41 15.99
N GLN A 124 9.09 -24.52 15.02
CA GLN A 124 9.75 -23.22 15.22
C GLN A 124 8.75 -22.08 15.49
N THR A 125 7.45 -22.37 15.42
CA THR A 125 6.38 -21.43 15.78
C THR A 125 5.73 -21.87 17.09
N ALA A 126 5.61 -20.95 18.05
CA ALA A 126 5.02 -21.25 19.35
C ALA A 126 3.68 -20.55 19.50
N ALA A 127 2.64 -21.32 19.89
CA ALA A 127 1.31 -20.78 20.12
C ALA A 127 1.28 -19.81 21.32
N ASP A 128 0.47 -18.77 21.19
CA ASP A 128 0.04 -17.90 22.28
C ASP A 128 -1.48 -17.71 22.20
N PRO A 129 -2.27 -18.49 22.93
CA PRO A 129 -3.74 -18.41 22.89
C PRO A 129 -4.32 -17.05 23.30
N ASN A 130 -3.54 -16.24 24.02
CA ASN A 130 -3.95 -14.92 24.51
C ASN A 130 -3.41 -13.77 23.67
N TRP A 131 -2.69 -14.05 22.59
CA TRP A 131 -2.15 -13.00 21.73
C TRP A 131 -3.26 -12.12 21.16
N LEU A 132 -3.07 -10.81 21.28
CA LEU A 132 -3.98 -9.79 20.74
C LEU A 132 -3.17 -8.81 19.85
N PRO A 133 -3.68 -8.43 18.68
CA PRO A 133 -3.02 -7.45 17.84
C PRO A 133 -3.03 -6.05 18.50
N GLN A 134 -2.03 -5.25 18.22
CA GLN A 134 -1.92 -3.87 18.71
C GLN A 134 -3.11 -3.01 18.27
N SER A 135 -3.67 -3.26 17.10
CA SER A 135 -4.88 -2.58 16.59
C SER A 135 -6.16 -2.88 17.38
N GLY A 136 -6.15 -3.88 18.27
CA GLY A 136 -7.30 -4.31 19.07
C GLY A 136 -8.35 -5.13 18.32
N ASN A 137 -8.41 -5.04 17.00
CA ASN A 137 -9.31 -5.80 16.12
C ASN A 137 -8.55 -6.34 14.91
N THR A 138 -9.18 -7.21 14.14
CA THR A 138 -8.64 -7.78 12.91
C THR A 138 -9.71 -7.74 11.83
N ALA A 139 -9.33 -7.41 10.60
CA ALA A 139 -10.21 -7.48 9.45
C ALA A 139 -10.70 -8.91 9.21
N ALA A 140 -11.93 -9.06 8.73
CA ALA A 140 -12.57 -10.36 8.56
C ALA A 140 -12.11 -11.10 7.29
N ASP A 141 -11.50 -10.40 6.34
CA ASP A 141 -10.97 -10.97 5.11
C ASP A 141 -9.62 -11.68 5.31
N PRO A 142 -9.23 -12.62 4.41
CA PRO A 142 -7.95 -13.31 4.50
C PRO A 142 -6.75 -12.37 4.51
N SER A 143 -5.60 -12.84 5.06
CA SER A 143 -4.43 -11.99 5.27
C SER A 143 -3.72 -11.62 3.96
N TYR A 144 -3.38 -12.60 3.16
CA TYR A 144 -2.49 -12.50 2.01
C TYR A 144 -3.22 -12.24 0.69
N PRO A 145 -2.75 -11.27 -0.14
CA PRO A 145 -1.74 -10.26 0.10
C PRO A 145 -2.24 -9.08 0.95
N GLY A 146 -1.32 -8.20 1.39
CA GLY A 146 -1.63 -7.02 2.21
C GLY A 146 -2.33 -5.92 1.41
N ALA A 147 -3.57 -5.59 1.78
CA ALA A 147 -4.35 -4.56 1.07
C ALA A 147 -3.77 -3.14 1.23
N HIS A 148 -3.29 -2.77 2.42
CA HIS A 148 -2.65 -1.48 2.64
C HIS A 148 -1.38 -1.32 1.80
N ALA A 149 -0.55 -2.37 1.73
CA ALA A 149 0.66 -2.38 0.91
C ALA A 149 0.32 -2.27 -0.59
N THR A 150 -0.70 -3.02 -1.06
CA THR A 150 -1.14 -2.97 -2.46
C THR A 150 -1.55 -1.55 -2.86
N ILE A 151 -2.48 -0.95 -2.12
CA ILE A 151 -2.97 0.41 -2.40
C ILE A 151 -1.84 1.45 -2.25
N SER A 152 -0.93 1.27 -1.29
CA SER A 152 0.17 2.22 -1.09
C SER A 152 1.21 2.13 -2.20
N ALA A 153 1.55 0.94 -2.67
CA ALA A 153 2.48 0.75 -3.77
C ALA A 153 1.93 1.36 -5.07
N GLY A 154 0.66 1.11 -5.39
CA GLY A 154 0.02 1.74 -6.54
C GLY A 154 -0.09 3.24 -6.41
N GLY A 155 -0.46 3.74 -5.22
CA GLY A 155 -0.50 5.18 -4.95
C GLY A 155 0.85 5.86 -5.17
N ALA A 156 1.93 5.30 -4.59
CA ALA A 156 3.29 5.82 -4.76
C ALA A 156 3.72 5.77 -6.23
N PHE A 157 3.46 4.66 -6.93
CA PHE A 157 3.82 4.48 -8.33
C PHE A 157 3.12 5.50 -9.23
N VAL A 158 1.80 5.65 -9.09
CA VAL A 158 1.00 6.63 -9.87
C VAL A 158 1.49 8.05 -9.61
N LEU A 159 1.65 8.44 -8.34
CA LEU A 159 2.05 9.81 -8.01
C LEU A 159 3.49 10.10 -8.45
N SER A 160 4.40 9.15 -8.34
CA SER A 160 5.76 9.30 -8.89
C SER A 160 5.76 9.47 -10.42
N SER A 161 4.89 8.75 -11.13
CA SER A 161 4.76 8.91 -12.60
C SER A 161 4.16 10.25 -13.01
N VAL A 162 3.28 10.83 -12.17
CA VAL A 162 2.61 12.12 -12.45
C VAL A 162 3.50 13.31 -12.08
N PHE A 163 4.18 13.25 -10.93
CA PHE A 163 4.91 14.38 -10.36
C PHE A 163 6.44 14.29 -10.53
N GLY A 164 6.94 13.10 -10.90
CA GLY A 164 8.38 12.80 -10.95
C GLY A 164 8.99 12.62 -9.57
N ASP A 165 10.31 12.38 -9.54
CA ASP A 165 11.09 12.11 -8.31
C ASP A 165 11.59 13.40 -7.63
N LYS A 166 10.94 14.55 -7.86
CA LYS A 166 11.34 15.79 -7.20
C LYS A 166 11.05 15.68 -5.70
N PRO A 167 11.99 16.13 -4.85
CA PRO A 167 11.76 16.16 -3.42
C PRO A 167 10.46 16.92 -3.10
N LEU A 168 9.53 16.26 -2.48
CA LEU A 168 8.26 16.82 -2.06
C LEU A 168 8.13 16.62 -0.56
N HIS A 169 8.13 17.71 0.21
CA HIS A 169 7.91 17.62 1.64
C HIS A 169 6.42 17.38 1.91
N LEU A 170 6.08 16.14 2.23
CA LEU A 170 4.71 15.70 2.48
C LEU A 170 4.42 15.68 3.98
N ASN A 171 3.39 16.40 4.41
CA ASN A 171 2.83 16.29 5.75
C ASN A 171 1.52 15.50 5.68
N VAL A 172 1.52 14.30 6.24
CA VAL A 172 0.38 13.40 6.24
C VAL A 172 -0.29 13.43 7.61
N THR A 173 -1.59 13.53 7.63
CA THR A 173 -2.44 13.47 8.83
C THR A 173 -3.20 12.16 8.90
N SER A 174 -3.81 11.84 10.05
CA SER A 174 -4.59 10.63 10.25
C SER A 174 -5.95 10.92 10.85
N GLU A 175 -7.01 10.46 10.19
CA GLU A 175 -8.38 10.58 10.69
C GLU A 175 -8.61 9.76 11.98
N VAL A 176 -7.86 8.67 12.15
CA VAL A 176 -7.97 7.78 13.32
C VAL A 176 -7.02 8.16 14.45
N LEU A 177 -6.11 9.13 14.22
CA LEU A 177 -5.19 9.65 15.23
C LEU A 177 -5.04 11.19 15.08
N PRO A 178 -6.11 11.95 15.35
CA PRO A 178 -6.11 13.40 15.15
C PRO A 178 -5.00 14.11 15.91
N GLY A 179 -4.40 15.13 15.29
CA GLY A 179 -3.33 15.93 15.87
C GLY A 179 -1.92 15.37 15.70
N VAL A 180 -1.78 14.15 15.17
CA VAL A 180 -0.47 13.58 14.79
C VAL A 180 -0.23 13.87 13.31
N VAL A 181 0.96 14.38 12.99
CA VAL A 181 1.45 14.62 11.64
C VAL A 181 2.72 13.81 11.42
N ARG A 182 2.82 13.14 10.30
CA ARG A 182 4.05 12.46 9.85
C ARG A 182 4.55 13.12 8.57
N SER A 183 5.87 13.35 8.50
CA SER A 183 6.50 14.05 7.37
C SER A 183 7.39 13.11 6.58
N PHE A 184 7.33 13.23 5.26
CA PHE A 184 8.05 12.37 4.31
C PHE A 184 8.65 13.21 3.18
N ASP A 185 9.75 12.73 2.61
CA ASP A 185 10.44 13.41 1.50
C ASP A 185 10.15 12.77 0.14
N SER A 186 9.46 11.62 0.12
CA SER A 186 9.06 10.92 -1.10
C SER A 186 7.76 10.13 -0.93
N PHE A 187 7.09 9.81 -2.04
CA PHE A 187 5.95 8.88 -2.04
C PHE A 187 6.36 7.46 -1.62
N ALA A 188 7.59 7.05 -1.97
CA ALA A 188 8.13 5.75 -1.57
C ALA A 188 8.33 5.63 -0.05
N ASP A 189 8.70 6.71 0.65
CA ASP A 189 8.79 6.69 2.12
C ASP A 189 7.41 6.54 2.77
N VAL A 190 6.38 7.18 2.19
CA VAL A 190 4.99 7.02 2.63
C VAL A 190 4.53 5.58 2.46
N GLU A 191 4.72 5.00 1.28
CA GLU A 191 4.39 3.61 0.97
C GLU A 191 5.03 2.64 1.96
N LYS A 192 6.35 2.75 2.13
CA LYS A 192 7.13 1.90 3.03
C LYS A 192 6.61 1.96 4.47
N GLU A 193 6.30 3.14 4.97
CA GLU A 193 5.80 3.27 6.34
C GLU A 193 4.38 2.72 6.47
N ALA A 194 3.50 3.01 5.49
CA ALA A 194 2.14 2.49 5.47
C ALA A 194 2.10 0.96 5.43
N SER A 195 2.97 0.34 4.64
CA SER A 195 3.15 -1.12 4.57
C SER A 195 3.63 -1.68 5.92
N LEU A 196 4.75 -1.18 6.46
CA LEU A 196 5.29 -1.62 7.74
C LEU A 196 4.31 -1.44 8.92
N SER A 197 3.43 -0.46 8.84
CA SER A 197 2.42 -0.19 9.86
C SER A 197 1.55 -1.42 10.17
N ARG A 198 1.32 -2.28 9.18
CA ARG A 198 0.45 -3.46 9.31
C ARG A 198 1.07 -4.56 10.15
N ILE A 199 2.41 -4.68 10.11
CA ILE A 199 3.16 -5.58 10.97
C ILE A 199 3.11 -5.06 12.41
N TYR A 200 3.34 -3.77 12.62
CA TYR A 200 3.29 -3.14 13.94
C TYR A 200 1.87 -3.12 14.54
N ALA A 201 0.85 -3.03 13.70
CA ALA A 201 -0.54 -3.16 14.12
C ALA A 201 -0.96 -4.62 14.43
N GLY A 202 -0.15 -5.61 14.05
CA GLY A 202 -0.46 -7.03 14.22
C GLY A 202 -1.50 -7.57 13.24
N GLN A 203 -1.65 -6.92 12.07
CA GLN A 203 -2.68 -7.23 11.07
C GLN A 203 -2.23 -8.20 9.99
N HIS A 204 -0.95 -8.15 9.63
CA HIS A 204 -0.36 -8.85 8.49
C HIS A 204 1.02 -9.40 8.81
N PHE A 205 1.43 -10.40 8.05
CA PHE A 205 2.81 -10.87 7.97
C PHE A 205 3.60 -10.03 6.98
N ARG A 206 4.93 -9.98 7.11
CA ARG A 206 5.78 -9.29 6.13
C ARG A 206 5.64 -9.87 4.71
N SER A 207 5.44 -11.16 4.59
CA SER A 207 5.15 -11.80 3.29
C SER A 207 3.89 -11.26 2.62
N ASP A 208 2.86 -10.92 3.40
CA ASP A 208 1.63 -10.32 2.86
C ASP A 208 1.91 -8.94 2.28
N GLU A 209 2.73 -8.14 2.99
CA GLU A 209 3.06 -6.79 2.59
C GLU A 209 3.95 -6.80 1.33
N ASN A 210 5.00 -7.63 1.29
CA ASN A 210 5.86 -7.77 0.12
C ASN A 210 5.06 -8.18 -1.14
N ALA A 211 4.14 -9.12 -0.99
CA ALA A 211 3.26 -9.54 -2.08
C ALA A 211 2.27 -8.44 -2.49
N GLY A 212 1.78 -7.67 -1.51
CA GLY A 212 0.93 -6.51 -1.76
C GLY A 212 1.66 -5.41 -2.55
N GLU A 213 2.86 -5.05 -2.13
CA GLU A 213 3.73 -4.07 -2.82
C GLU A 213 3.97 -4.46 -4.29
N SER A 214 4.32 -5.72 -4.51
CA SER A 214 4.55 -6.24 -5.88
C SER A 214 3.27 -6.19 -6.73
N LEU A 215 2.12 -6.57 -6.16
CA LEU A 215 0.83 -6.54 -6.83
C LEU A 215 0.41 -5.11 -7.19
N GLY A 216 0.50 -4.19 -6.22
CA GLY A 216 0.12 -2.79 -6.42
C GLY A 216 0.96 -2.10 -7.50
N SER A 217 2.28 -2.28 -7.47
CA SER A 217 3.17 -1.75 -8.48
C SER A 217 2.85 -2.29 -9.88
N ALA A 218 2.58 -3.60 -10.02
CA ALA A 218 2.26 -4.21 -11.30
C ALA A 218 0.90 -3.72 -11.86
N VAL A 219 -0.11 -3.54 -11.01
CA VAL A 219 -1.41 -3.00 -11.41
C VAL A 219 -1.26 -1.54 -11.83
N ALA A 220 -0.53 -0.72 -11.06
CA ALA A 220 -0.32 0.69 -11.34
C ALA A 220 0.41 0.91 -12.67
N ASP A 221 1.48 0.17 -12.92
CA ASP A 221 2.23 0.19 -14.18
C ASP A 221 1.32 -0.09 -15.37
N PHE A 222 0.52 -1.16 -15.27
CA PHE A 222 -0.44 -1.52 -16.31
C PHE A 222 -1.52 -0.46 -16.54
N VAL A 223 -2.05 0.15 -15.46
CA VAL A 223 -3.05 1.24 -15.58
C VAL A 223 -2.44 2.46 -16.26
N ILE A 224 -1.21 2.83 -15.91
CA ILE A 224 -0.51 3.97 -16.53
C ILE A 224 -0.27 3.71 -18.02
N ASP A 225 0.13 2.51 -18.39
CA ASP A 225 0.32 2.14 -19.80
C ASP A 225 -0.97 2.22 -20.60
N LYS A 226 -2.10 1.84 -20.03
CA LYS A 226 -3.44 1.95 -20.67
C LYS A 226 -3.93 3.40 -20.77
N PHE A 227 -3.57 4.24 -19.81
CA PHE A 227 -3.96 5.65 -19.73
C PHE A 227 -2.74 6.58 -19.62
N PRO A 228 -1.85 6.63 -20.64
CA PRO A 228 -0.56 7.30 -20.55
C PRO A 228 -0.70 8.77 -20.15
N THR A 229 0.10 9.18 -19.17
CA THR A 229 0.18 10.55 -18.67
C THR A 229 1.07 11.38 -19.59
N ARG A 230 0.52 12.27 -20.38
CA ARG A 230 1.29 13.36 -21.00
C ARG A 230 1.19 14.61 -20.12
N PHE A 231 1.92 14.62 -19.01
CA PHE A 231 2.06 15.82 -18.18
C PHE A 231 3.23 16.70 -18.63
N HIS A 232 4.11 16.21 -19.50
CA HIS A 232 5.23 16.98 -20.03
C HIS A 232 4.84 17.71 -21.30
N GLY A 233 4.78 18.98 -21.18
CA GLY A 233 4.97 20.14 -21.99
C GLY A 233 4.75 20.05 -23.49
N ARG A 234 3.93 20.92 -23.99
CA ARG A 234 4.19 21.66 -25.23
C ARG A 234 4.57 23.08 -24.82
N ASP A 235 5.83 23.27 -24.47
CA ASP A 235 6.43 24.59 -24.38
C ASP A 235 7.48 24.83 -25.46
N ASP A 236 7.58 23.93 -26.46
CA ASP A 236 8.62 24.03 -27.51
C ASP A 236 8.06 24.15 -28.96
N ASP A 237 6.90 24.80 -29.18
CA ASP A 237 6.46 25.03 -30.57
C ASP A 237 5.70 26.34 -30.81
N GLU A 238 6.14 27.44 -30.18
CA GLU A 238 5.76 28.80 -30.56
C GLU A 238 6.98 29.69 -30.87
N GLY A 239 7.93 29.19 -31.63
CA GLY A 239 9.10 29.96 -32.03
C GLY A 239 9.63 29.62 -33.42
N ASP A 240 8.80 29.68 -34.49
CA ASP A 240 9.31 29.87 -35.87
C ASP A 240 8.17 30.07 -36.88
N ARG A 241 7.37 31.13 -36.71
CA ARG A 241 6.54 31.68 -37.79
C ARG A 241 6.61 33.20 -37.83
N GLU A 242 7.80 33.74 -37.97
CA GLU A 242 7.97 35.09 -38.55
C GLU A 242 9.17 35.08 -39.48
N GLY A 243 8.90 35.39 -40.74
CA GLY A 243 9.94 35.82 -41.68
C GLY A 243 10.13 34.99 -42.93
N ARG A 244 9.15 35.03 -43.83
CA ARG A 244 9.43 35.00 -45.31
C ARG A 244 8.30 35.69 -46.06
N ASP A 245 8.34 37.00 -46.04
CA ASP A 245 7.86 37.83 -47.16
C ASP A 245 9.09 38.52 -47.71
N HIS A 246 9.47 38.09 -48.93
CA HIS A 246 10.01 38.91 -50.05
C HIS A 246 10.20 37.99 -51.24
#